data_1e56224942c5e0ed70395c1847181efc
#
_entry.id   1e56224942c5e0ed70395c1847181efc
#
_cell.length_a   1.000
_cell.length_b   1.000
_cell.length_c   1.000
_cell.angle_alpha   90.00
_cell.angle_beta   90.00
_cell.angle_gamma   90.00
#
_symmetry.space_group_name_H-M   'P 1'
#
loop_
_entity.id
_entity.type
_entity.pdbx_description
1 polymer ?
#
loop_
_entity_poly.entity_id
_entity_poly.type
_entity_poly.pdbx_seq_one_letter_code
_entity_poly.pdbx_strand_id
1 'polypeptide(L)'
;MSLSKLKPLALIVSLALVPTTLAACSFQPVYSGKLAESPQLQLAYAEPATRLEQIVYQELSFRLGKTTSPKAPLVSVVVSAGGSTPYLSVTANPNKPYEATATATVTITPRDGVDEKPITITRTAKAQFTQAGQVLSNEAAITEAQERATRAVAESLRLALLAALGRG
;
A
#
# COMPACT_ATOMS: atom_id res chain seq x y z
N MET A 1 55.24 28.59 20.59
CA MET A 1 53.85 28.78 20.13
C MET A 1 52.95 27.99 21.05
N SER A 2 52.05 28.67 21.77
CA SER A 2 51.35 28.11 22.94
C SER A 2 50.18 27.18 22.53
N LEU A 3 50.23 25.93 22.98
CA LEU A 3 49.18 24.91 22.77
C LEU A 3 47.78 25.32 23.33
N SER A 4 47.72 26.39 24.11
CA SER A 4 46.49 26.85 24.75
C SER A 4 45.47 27.52 23.80
N LYS A 5 45.89 27.95 22.63
CA LYS A 5 45.01 28.58 21.62
C LYS A 5 44.35 27.58 20.63
N LEU A 6 44.82 26.32 20.61
CA LEU A 6 44.24 25.28 19.74
C LEU A 6 42.94 24.67 20.30
N LYS A 7 42.76 24.68 21.63
CA LYS A 7 41.58 24.08 22.28
C LYS A 7 40.21 24.74 21.90
N PRO A 8 40.13 26.10 21.89
CA PRO A 8 38.86 26.74 21.51
C PRO A 8 38.54 26.58 20.03
N LEU A 9 39.56 26.53 19.15
CA LEU A 9 39.38 26.34 17.72
C LEU A 9 38.85 24.95 17.38
N ALA A 10 39.33 23.89 18.04
CA ALA A 10 38.87 22.53 17.89
C ALA A 10 37.41 22.38 18.37
N LEU A 11 37.03 23.07 19.44
CA LEU A 11 35.68 23.05 19.97
C LEU A 11 34.66 23.75 19.03
N ILE A 12 35.06 24.85 18.40
CA ILE A 12 34.20 25.57 17.42
C ILE A 12 34.02 24.73 16.15
N VAL A 13 35.08 24.06 15.67
CA VAL A 13 34.98 23.20 14.48
C VAL A 13 34.11 21.96 14.75
N SER A 14 34.19 21.35 15.94
CA SER A 14 33.33 20.22 16.29
C SER A 14 31.87 20.61 16.46
N LEU A 15 31.58 21.82 16.95
CA LEU A 15 30.21 22.33 17.11
C LEU A 15 29.57 22.72 15.77
N ALA A 16 30.35 23.09 14.77
CA ALA A 16 29.88 23.41 13.41
C ALA A 16 29.61 22.18 12.55
N LEU A 17 30.20 21.00 12.88
CA LEU A 17 29.97 19.74 12.13
C LEU A 17 28.65 19.02 12.54
N VAL A 18 28.12 19.28 13.73
CA VAL A 18 26.91 18.60 14.25
C VAL A 18 25.63 18.93 13.47
N PRO A 19 25.37 20.15 12.99
CA PRO A 19 24.13 20.46 12.27
C PRO A 19 24.05 19.89 10.86
N THR A 20 25.16 19.50 10.24
CA THR A 20 25.16 18.97 8.86
C THR A 20 24.68 17.51 8.77
N THR A 21 24.68 16.77 9.86
CA THR A 21 24.20 15.38 9.88
C THR A 21 22.69 15.25 10.11
N LEU A 22 22.02 16.31 10.60
CA LEU A 22 20.56 16.32 10.82
C LEU A 22 19.75 16.66 9.57
N ALA A 23 20.37 17.14 8.49
CA ALA A 23 19.66 17.48 7.25
C ALA A 23 19.38 16.29 6.33
N ALA A 24 19.78 15.08 6.68
CA ALA A 24 19.65 13.90 5.83
C ALA A 24 18.26 13.21 5.88
N CYS A 25 17.36 13.63 6.77
CA CYS A 25 15.99 13.17 6.79
C CYS A 25 15.07 14.22 6.15
N SER A 26 15.11 14.35 4.83
CA SER A 26 14.09 15.12 4.11
C SER A 26 12.78 14.33 4.12
N PHE A 27 11.94 14.56 5.11
CA PHE A 27 10.56 14.10 5.14
C PHE A 27 9.79 14.90 4.10
N GLN A 28 9.72 14.40 2.89
CA GLN A 28 8.90 15.01 1.85
C GLN A 28 7.51 14.41 1.93
N PRO A 29 6.46 15.19 2.26
CA PRO A 29 5.10 14.65 2.28
C PRO A 29 4.72 14.19 0.87
N VAL A 30 4.31 12.94 0.76
CA VAL A 30 4.00 12.25 -0.51
C VAL A 30 2.90 12.96 -1.31
N TYR A 31 2.09 13.80 -0.67
CA TYR A 31 0.99 14.56 -1.26
C TYR A 31 1.30 16.06 -1.43
N SER A 32 2.55 16.49 -1.32
CA SER A 32 2.90 17.89 -1.50
C SER A 32 3.38 18.21 -2.91
N GLY A 33 2.88 19.28 -3.50
CA GLY A 33 3.38 19.86 -4.74
C GLY A 33 3.02 19.07 -5.99
N LYS A 34 4.00 18.61 -6.73
CA LYS A 34 3.84 18.01 -8.07
C LYS A 34 2.93 16.77 -8.13
N LEU A 35 2.83 15.97 -7.06
CA LEU A 35 1.96 14.80 -7.04
C LEU A 35 0.47 15.16 -6.93
N ALA A 36 0.11 16.25 -6.26
CA ALA A 36 -1.28 16.73 -6.18
C ALA A 36 -1.76 17.33 -7.51
N GLU A 37 -0.83 17.85 -8.33
CA GLU A 37 -1.10 18.47 -9.63
C GLU A 37 -0.77 17.53 -10.80
N SER A 38 -0.23 16.34 -10.51
CA SER A 38 0.22 15.41 -11.55
C SER A 38 -0.97 14.77 -12.29
N PRO A 39 -1.01 14.83 -13.63
CA PRO A 39 -2.01 14.11 -14.44
C PRO A 39 -2.05 12.59 -14.18
N GLN A 40 -0.99 12.05 -13.61
CA GLN A 40 -0.85 10.63 -13.27
C GLN A 40 -1.77 10.19 -12.13
N LEU A 41 -2.28 11.10 -11.29
CA LEU A 41 -3.31 10.81 -10.28
C LEU A 41 -4.73 10.81 -10.86
N GLN A 42 -4.91 11.26 -12.11
CA GLN A 42 -6.18 11.13 -12.82
C GLN A 42 -6.28 9.76 -13.49
N LEU A 43 -6.65 8.76 -12.69
CA LEU A 43 -6.72 7.37 -13.13
C LEU A 43 -8.14 7.03 -13.59
N ALA A 44 -8.24 6.30 -14.70
CA ALA A 44 -9.48 5.64 -15.09
C ALA A 44 -9.47 4.21 -14.52
N TYR A 45 -10.61 3.74 -14.06
CA TYR A 45 -10.73 2.42 -13.46
C TYR A 45 -11.57 1.51 -14.34
N ALA A 46 -11.15 0.25 -14.49
CA ALA A 46 -11.94 -0.79 -15.13
C ALA A 46 -13.15 -1.16 -14.24
N GLU A 47 -14.12 -1.86 -14.81
CA GLU A 47 -15.26 -2.36 -14.04
C GLU A 47 -14.85 -3.56 -13.19
N PRO A 48 -15.25 -3.61 -11.90
CA PRO A 48 -14.97 -4.75 -11.05
C PRO A 48 -15.81 -5.96 -11.46
N ALA A 49 -15.18 -7.13 -11.53
CA ALA A 49 -15.89 -8.39 -11.77
C ALA A 49 -16.37 -9.04 -10.45
N THR A 50 -15.74 -8.71 -9.35
CA THR A 50 -16.03 -9.31 -8.03
C THR A 50 -16.20 -8.24 -6.95
N ARG A 51 -16.86 -8.64 -5.83
CA ARG A 51 -16.99 -7.76 -4.66
C ARG A 51 -15.63 -7.34 -4.07
N LEU A 52 -14.66 -8.24 -4.04
CA LEU A 52 -13.33 -7.93 -3.51
C LEU A 52 -12.59 -6.92 -4.39
N GLU A 53 -12.69 -7.05 -5.71
CA GLU A 53 -12.17 -6.05 -6.64
C GLU A 53 -12.87 -4.69 -6.45
N GLN A 54 -14.19 -4.68 -6.26
CA GLN A 54 -14.95 -3.46 -5.98
C GLN A 54 -14.41 -2.73 -4.75
N ILE A 55 -14.07 -3.46 -3.67
CA ILE A 55 -13.46 -2.88 -2.46
C ILE A 55 -12.14 -2.19 -2.81
N VAL A 56 -11.27 -2.86 -3.56
CA VAL A 56 -9.97 -2.26 -3.96
C VAL A 56 -10.17 -1.03 -4.84
N TYR A 57 -11.06 -1.08 -5.83
CA TYR A 57 -11.37 0.07 -6.68
C TYR A 57 -11.91 1.27 -5.89
N GLN A 58 -12.80 1.03 -4.93
CA GLN A 58 -13.35 2.08 -4.08
C GLN A 58 -12.25 2.74 -3.24
N GLU A 59 -11.40 1.96 -2.57
CA GLU A 59 -10.30 2.48 -1.76
C GLU A 59 -9.28 3.25 -2.60
N LEU A 60 -8.90 2.73 -3.77
CA LEU A 60 -7.96 3.41 -4.65
C LEU A 60 -8.56 4.68 -5.25
N SER A 61 -9.79 4.64 -5.76
CA SER A 61 -10.43 5.80 -6.39
C SER A 61 -10.71 6.93 -5.39
N PHE A 62 -11.06 6.59 -4.17
CA PHE A 62 -11.28 7.57 -3.10
C PHE A 62 -9.99 8.32 -2.74
N ARG A 63 -8.84 7.64 -2.78
CA ARG A 63 -7.55 8.18 -2.34
C ARG A 63 -6.71 8.76 -3.47
N LEU A 64 -6.80 8.21 -4.67
CA LEU A 64 -5.98 8.60 -5.82
C LEU A 64 -6.75 9.40 -6.87
N GLY A 65 -8.05 9.59 -6.65
CA GLY A 65 -8.94 10.25 -7.59
C GLY A 65 -9.42 9.33 -8.71
N LYS A 66 -10.41 9.81 -9.47
CA LYS A 66 -11.01 9.10 -10.59
C LYS A 66 -11.31 10.08 -11.74
N THR A 67 -11.03 9.65 -12.96
CA THR A 67 -11.40 10.39 -14.17
C THR A 67 -12.08 9.49 -15.19
N THR A 68 -12.88 10.09 -16.06
CA THR A 68 -13.51 9.42 -17.20
C THR A 68 -12.80 9.73 -18.52
N SER A 69 -11.66 10.43 -18.47
CA SER A 69 -10.89 10.77 -19.65
C SER A 69 -10.43 9.51 -20.40
N PRO A 70 -10.65 9.40 -21.73
CA PRO A 70 -10.20 8.25 -22.50
C PRO A 70 -8.68 8.16 -22.63
N LYS A 71 -7.96 9.26 -22.38
CA LYS A 71 -6.50 9.31 -22.42
C LYS A 71 -5.86 8.98 -21.07
N ALA A 72 -6.64 8.94 -19.99
CA ALA A 72 -6.11 8.62 -18.68
C ALA A 72 -5.66 7.17 -18.59
N PRO A 73 -4.58 6.87 -17.85
CA PRO A 73 -4.13 5.52 -17.61
C PRO A 73 -5.24 4.65 -17.02
N LEU A 74 -5.40 3.44 -17.55
CA LEU A 74 -6.42 2.49 -17.10
C LEU A 74 -5.85 1.62 -15.98
N VAL A 75 -6.50 1.64 -14.83
CA VAL A 75 -6.22 0.76 -13.72
C VAL A 75 -7.13 -0.45 -13.78
N SER A 76 -6.56 -1.63 -13.90
CA SER A 76 -7.25 -2.90 -13.73
C SER A 76 -6.77 -3.62 -12.48
N VAL A 77 -7.69 -4.25 -11.76
CA VAL A 77 -7.40 -4.95 -10.51
C VAL A 77 -7.93 -6.37 -10.59
N VAL A 78 -7.12 -7.33 -10.17
CA VAL A 78 -7.54 -8.72 -9.96
C VAL A 78 -7.27 -9.06 -8.51
N VAL A 79 -8.28 -9.60 -7.82
CA VAL A 79 -8.18 -9.99 -6.40
C VAL A 79 -8.51 -11.46 -6.25
N SER A 80 -7.65 -12.17 -5.53
CA SER A 80 -7.92 -13.53 -5.03
C SER A 80 -7.85 -13.53 -3.50
N ALA A 81 -8.78 -14.25 -2.86
CA ALA A 81 -8.76 -14.45 -1.43
C ALA A 81 -8.99 -15.93 -1.09
N GLY A 82 -8.27 -16.39 -0.08
CA GLY A 82 -8.38 -17.76 0.46
C GLY A 82 -8.27 -17.75 1.98
N GLY A 83 -8.50 -18.90 2.60
CA GLY A 83 -8.32 -19.07 4.04
C GLY A 83 -7.52 -20.32 4.33
N SER A 84 -6.75 -20.27 5.41
CA SER A 84 -5.98 -21.41 5.91
C SER A 84 -5.92 -21.41 7.44
N THR A 85 -5.69 -22.57 8.01
CA THR A 85 -5.33 -22.70 9.43
C THR A 85 -3.85 -22.39 9.59
N PRO A 86 -3.47 -21.34 10.33
CA PRO A 86 -2.06 -21.01 10.52
C PRO A 86 -1.33 -22.04 11.40
N TYR A 87 -2.08 -22.80 12.21
CA TYR A 87 -1.50 -23.78 13.14
C TYR A 87 -2.33 -25.07 13.19
N LEU A 88 -1.65 -26.20 13.17
CA LEU A 88 -2.23 -27.49 13.52
C LEU A 88 -2.39 -27.54 15.06
N SER A 89 -3.50 -27.04 15.59
CA SER A 89 -3.81 -27.18 17.02
C SER A 89 -4.39 -28.56 17.28
N VAL A 90 -3.67 -29.37 18.04
CA VAL A 90 -4.10 -30.72 18.46
C VAL A 90 -5.06 -30.63 19.66
N THR A 91 -5.36 -29.44 20.16
CA THR A 91 -6.24 -29.25 21.31
C THR A 91 -7.71 -29.38 20.94
N ALA A 92 -8.50 -29.94 21.86
CA ALA A 92 -9.96 -30.08 21.74
C ALA A 92 -10.75 -28.75 21.80
N ASN A 93 -10.07 -27.59 21.63
CA ASN A 93 -10.72 -26.30 21.61
C ASN A 93 -11.62 -26.18 20.37
N PRO A 94 -12.95 -25.97 20.55
CA PRO A 94 -13.87 -25.81 19.44
C PRO A 94 -13.62 -24.49 18.64
N ASN A 95 -12.97 -23.52 19.26
CA ASN A 95 -12.62 -22.25 18.63
C ASN A 95 -11.22 -22.34 18.03
N LYS A 96 -11.12 -22.41 16.72
CA LYS A 96 -9.85 -22.53 16.01
C LYS A 96 -9.49 -21.22 15.33
N PRO A 97 -8.24 -20.74 15.47
CA PRO A 97 -7.78 -19.57 14.73
C PRO A 97 -7.65 -19.92 13.24
N TYR A 98 -8.16 -19.04 12.42
CA TYR A 98 -8.04 -19.07 10.97
C TYR A 98 -7.45 -17.78 10.44
N GLU A 99 -6.85 -17.84 9.27
CA GLU A 99 -6.27 -16.70 8.58
C GLU A 99 -6.84 -16.61 7.17
N ALA A 100 -7.45 -15.48 6.84
CA ALA A 100 -7.80 -15.13 5.48
C ALA A 100 -6.61 -14.37 4.85
N THR A 101 -6.20 -14.81 3.67
CA THR A 101 -5.16 -14.16 2.87
C THR A 101 -5.80 -13.60 1.62
N ALA A 102 -5.60 -12.31 1.36
CA ALA A 102 -5.98 -11.66 0.11
C ALA A 102 -4.72 -11.25 -0.66
N THR A 103 -4.73 -11.51 -1.96
CA THR A 103 -3.69 -11.07 -2.90
C THR A 103 -4.36 -10.26 -4.00
N ALA A 104 -3.89 -9.04 -4.22
CA ALA A 104 -4.38 -8.19 -5.30
C ALA A 104 -3.23 -7.78 -6.21
N THR A 105 -3.49 -7.85 -7.51
CA THR A 105 -2.60 -7.38 -8.58
C THR A 105 -3.27 -6.22 -9.28
N VAL A 106 -2.59 -5.08 -9.29
CA VAL A 106 -2.98 -3.88 -10.04
C VAL A 106 -2.10 -3.76 -11.28
N THR A 107 -2.72 -3.52 -12.43
CA THR A 107 -2.03 -3.19 -13.68
C THR A 107 -2.48 -1.82 -14.14
N ILE A 108 -1.53 -0.91 -14.36
CA ILE A 108 -1.76 0.42 -14.94
C ILE A 108 -1.33 0.38 -16.40
N THR A 109 -2.26 0.58 -17.29
CA THR A 109 -2.00 0.61 -18.74
C THR A 109 -2.09 2.05 -19.23
N PRO A 110 -0.99 2.64 -19.76
CA PRO A 110 -1.00 3.94 -20.42
C PRO A 110 -1.98 3.96 -21.59
N ARG A 111 -2.65 5.09 -21.83
CA ARG A 111 -3.60 5.28 -22.96
C ARG A 111 -3.43 6.61 -23.68
N ASP A 112 -2.38 7.34 -23.36
CA ASP A 112 -2.06 8.66 -23.94
C ASP A 112 -1.35 8.60 -25.29
N GLY A 113 -1.13 7.40 -25.84
CA GLY A 113 -0.40 7.18 -27.09
C GLY A 113 1.11 7.11 -26.93
N VAL A 114 1.61 7.20 -25.70
CA VAL A 114 3.02 6.92 -25.39
C VAL A 114 3.22 5.41 -25.29
N ASP A 115 4.28 4.91 -25.92
CA ASP A 115 4.62 3.47 -25.94
C ASP A 115 5.29 3.05 -24.62
N GLU A 116 4.64 3.36 -23.49
CA GLU A 116 5.07 2.97 -22.17
C GLU A 116 4.53 1.59 -21.78
N LYS A 117 5.40 0.81 -21.15
CA LYS A 117 5.01 -0.53 -20.66
C LYS A 117 4.04 -0.44 -19.47
N PRO A 118 3.03 -1.31 -19.40
CA PRO A 118 2.15 -1.38 -18.24
C PRO A 118 2.94 -1.62 -16.95
N ILE A 119 2.55 -0.91 -15.90
CA ILE A 119 3.09 -1.09 -14.55
C ILE A 119 2.22 -2.11 -13.83
N THR A 120 2.81 -3.21 -13.36
CA THR A 120 2.10 -4.24 -12.58
C THR A 120 2.67 -4.31 -11.17
N ILE A 121 1.77 -4.24 -10.17
CA ILE A 121 2.12 -4.30 -8.75
C ILE A 121 1.22 -5.33 -8.07
N THR A 122 1.84 -6.28 -7.37
CA THR A 122 1.12 -7.28 -6.56
C THR A 122 1.41 -7.06 -5.09
N ARG A 123 0.36 -7.15 -4.26
CA ARG A 123 0.45 -7.10 -2.81
C ARG A 123 -0.44 -8.15 -2.18
N THR A 124 -0.03 -8.58 -0.99
CA THR A 124 -0.74 -9.59 -0.20
C THR A 124 -0.90 -9.07 1.22
N ALA A 125 -2.06 -9.30 1.82
CA ALA A 125 -2.31 -9.04 3.23
C ALA A 125 -3.15 -10.15 3.83
N LYS A 126 -3.16 -10.22 5.17
CA LYS A 126 -3.79 -11.27 5.95
C LYS A 126 -4.68 -10.67 7.02
N ALA A 127 -5.77 -11.36 7.34
CA ALA A 127 -6.66 -11.04 8.44
C ALA A 127 -7.03 -12.29 9.20
N GLN A 128 -6.90 -12.26 10.52
CA GLN A 128 -7.25 -13.39 11.37
C GLN A 128 -8.73 -13.36 11.76
N PHE A 129 -9.31 -14.54 11.92
CA PHE A 129 -10.65 -14.74 12.47
C PHE A 129 -10.71 -16.03 13.26
N THR A 130 -11.75 -16.19 14.07
CA THR A 130 -11.96 -17.42 14.84
C THR A 130 -13.11 -18.18 14.23
N GLN A 131 -12.89 -19.46 13.94
CA GLN A 131 -13.93 -20.37 13.50
C GLN A 131 -14.56 -21.06 14.72
N ALA A 132 -15.87 -20.98 14.84
CA ALA A 132 -16.67 -21.63 15.86
C ALA A 132 -17.44 -22.82 15.26
N GLY A 133 -18.08 -23.64 16.10
CA GLY A 133 -18.81 -24.81 15.63
C GLY A 133 -20.10 -24.54 14.83
N GLN A 134 -20.42 -23.28 14.50
CA GLN A 134 -21.64 -22.86 13.79
C GLN A 134 -21.33 -22.48 12.32
N VAL A 135 -21.93 -23.21 11.37
CA VAL A 135 -21.63 -23.07 9.94
C VAL A 135 -21.90 -21.65 9.42
N LEU A 136 -23.11 -21.10 9.65
CA LEU A 136 -23.50 -19.77 9.14
C LEU A 136 -22.63 -18.65 9.72
N SER A 137 -22.29 -18.73 11.00
CA SER A 137 -21.40 -17.78 11.66
C SER A 137 -20.00 -17.83 11.07
N ASN A 138 -19.53 -19.03 10.71
CA ASN A 138 -18.20 -19.20 10.10
C ASN A 138 -18.13 -18.63 8.69
N GLU A 139 -19.15 -18.83 7.86
CA GLU A 139 -19.20 -18.25 6.51
C GLU A 139 -19.17 -16.72 6.55
N ALA A 140 -19.93 -16.11 7.46
CA ALA A 140 -19.89 -14.67 7.67
C ALA A 140 -18.53 -14.19 8.14
N ALA A 141 -17.90 -14.89 9.09
CA ALA A 141 -16.57 -14.58 9.60
C ALA A 141 -15.47 -14.69 8.54
N ILE A 142 -15.55 -15.71 7.66
CA ILE A 142 -14.63 -15.89 6.52
C ILE A 142 -14.78 -14.71 5.56
N THR A 143 -16.00 -14.38 5.17
CA THR A 143 -16.28 -13.28 4.24
C THR A 143 -15.77 -11.95 4.77
N GLU A 144 -16.07 -11.65 6.05
CA GLU A 144 -15.58 -10.43 6.70
C GLU A 144 -14.06 -10.39 6.78
N ALA A 145 -13.42 -11.52 7.12
CA ALA A 145 -11.95 -11.59 7.18
C ALA A 145 -11.30 -11.39 5.80
N GLN A 146 -11.89 -11.95 4.74
CA GLN A 146 -11.44 -11.71 3.37
C GLN A 146 -11.58 -10.24 2.96
N GLU A 147 -12.70 -9.59 3.32
CA GLU A 147 -12.89 -8.16 3.07
C GLU A 147 -11.88 -7.30 3.85
N ARG A 148 -11.61 -7.62 5.12
CA ARG A 148 -10.59 -6.91 5.92
C ARG A 148 -9.19 -7.07 5.32
N ALA A 149 -8.80 -8.30 4.95
CA ALA A 149 -7.55 -8.54 4.25
C ALA A 149 -7.46 -7.76 2.93
N THR A 150 -8.57 -7.70 2.18
CA THR A 150 -8.64 -6.95 0.92
C THR A 150 -8.48 -5.45 1.12
N ARG A 151 -9.08 -4.84 2.17
CA ARG A 151 -8.86 -3.42 2.50
C ARG A 151 -7.40 -3.16 2.86
N ALA A 152 -6.77 -4.05 3.63
CA ALA A 152 -5.35 -3.94 3.95
C ALA A 152 -4.44 -4.05 2.71
N VAL A 153 -4.78 -4.95 1.76
CA VAL A 153 -4.10 -5.02 0.46
C VAL A 153 -4.25 -3.72 -0.31
N ALA A 154 -5.46 -3.14 -0.38
CA ALA A 154 -5.73 -1.90 -1.10
C ALA A 154 -4.89 -0.74 -0.56
N GLU A 155 -4.74 -0.63 0.76
CA GLU A 155 -3.88 0.39 1.37
C GLU A 155 -2.39 0.17 1.03
N SER A 156 -1.92 -1.07 1.05
CA SER A 156 -0.55 -1.42 0.64
C SER A 156 -0.31 -1.11 -0.85
N LEU A 157 -1.30 -1.40 -1.72
CA LEU A 157 -1.25 -1.06 -3.14
C LEU A 157 -1.22 0.45 -3.35
N ARG A 158 -2.04 1.22 -2.63
CA ARG A 158 -2.04 2.68 -2.68
C ARG A 158 -0.65 3.25 -2.45
N LEU A 159 0.03 2.81 -1.37
CA LEU A 159 1.38 3.25 -1.06
C LEU A 159 2.39 2.88 -2.15
N ALA A 160 2.27 1.67 -2.69
CA ALA A 160 3.14 1.21 -3.76
C ALA A 160 2.91 1.97 -5.07
N LEU A 161 1.65 2.31 -5.40
CA LEU A 161 1.29 3.13 -6.56
C LEU A 161 1.83 4.56 -6.44
N LEU A 162 1.67 5.19 -5.28
CA LEU A 162 2.25 6.51 -5.02
C LEU A 162 3.77 6.50 -5.18
N ALA A 163 4.45 5.46 -4.69
CA ALA A 163 5.89 5.31 -4.84
C ALA A 163 6.32 5.04 -6.29
N ALA A 164 5.49 4.37 -7.10
CA ALA A 164 5.76 4.11 -8.50
C ALA A 164 5.54 5.38 -9.37
N LEU A 165 4.41 6.07 -9.15
CA LEU A 165 4.02 7.27 -9.89
C LEU A 165 4.82 8.52 -9.46
N GLY A 166 5.34 8.55 -8.23
CA GLY A 166 6.14 9.68 -7.73
C GLY A 166 7.61 9.66 -8.18
N ARG A 167 8.05 8.61 -8.88
CA ARG A 167 9.43 8.49 -9.39
C ARG A 167 9.61 8.99 -10.82
N GLY A 168 8.57 9.31 -11.53
CA GLY A 168 8.56 9.95 -12.83
C GLY A 168 8.34 11.46 -12.67
#